data_4b4ae69b7a9bb423e2632e201e7e82fb
#
_entry.id   4b4ae69b7a9bb423e2632e201e7e82fb
#
_cell.length_a   1.000
_cell.length_b   1.000
_cell.length_c   1.000
_cell.angle_alpha   90.00
_cell.angle_beta   90.00
_cell.angle_gamma   90.00
#
_symmetry.space_group_name_H-M   'P 1'
#
loop_
_entity.id
_entity.type
_entity.pdbx_description
1 polymer ?
#
loop_
_entity_poly.entity_id
_entity_poly.type
_entity_poly.pdbx_seq_one_letter_code
_entity_poly.pdbx_strand_id
1 'polypeptide(L)'
;HALALARANVARAEDIAARLELVEVDVLRRGPERDALLPRESADVVICNPPYFAPREVRASPSPARAGAHVLGEGGLDDWARVAAATLRPHGRLALIFKGDGLAEILAACVGRFGAVALRPIHPRAEAPAHRLLVTAVKGSRARPSILPGLVLHPAEGNTYLAEADAVLRGRRDLA
;
A
#
# COMPACT_ATOMS: atom_id res chain seq x y z
N HIS A 1 8.47 -18.94 -3.23
CA HIS A 1 7.27 -19.26 -4.03
C HIS A 1 6.65 -18.00 -4.65
N ALA A 2 6.40 -16.95 -3.89
CA ALA A 2 5.80 -15.71 -4.40
C ALA A 2 6.63 -15.05 -5.51
N LEU A 3 7.94 -14.98 -5.36
CA LEU A 3 8.84 -14.42 -6.38
C LEU A 3 8.84 -15.23 -7.68
N ALA A 4 8.75 -16.55 -7.60
CA ALA A 4 8.64 -17.40 -8.79
C ALA A 4 7.34 -17.13 -9.57
N LEU A 5 6.21 -16.93 -8.85
CA LEU A 5 4.95 -16.52 -9.47
C LEU A 5 5.03 -15.12 -10.09
N ALA A 6 5.66 -14.17 -9.39
CA ALA A 6 5.87 -12.83 -9.93
C ALA A 6 6.69 -12.86 -11.22
N ARG A 7 7.80 -13.63 -11.27
CA ARG A 7 8.61 -13.82 -12.49
C ARG A 7 7.79 -14.41 -13.63
N ALA A 8 6.97 -15.43 -13.34
CA ALA A 8 6.10 -16.04 -14.35
C ALA A 8 5.04 -15.06 -14.88
N ASN A 9 4.50 -14.19 -14.02
CA ASN A 9 3.53 -13.15 -14.42
C ASN A 9 4.19 -12.06 -15.28
N VAL A 10 5.38 -11.59 -14.91
CA VAL A 10 6.13 -10.61 -15.71
C VAL A 10 6.47 -11.19 -17.10
N ALA A 11 6.88 -12.45 -17.17
CA ALA A 11 7.18 -13.11 -18.46
C ALA A 11 5.96 -13.20 -19.40
N ARG A 12 4.73 -13.14 -18.85
CA ARG A 12 3.48 -13.14 -19.65
C ARG A 12 3.02 -11.74 -20.06
N ALA A 13 3.56 -10.71 -19.42
CA ALA A 13 3.19 -9.31 -19.64
C ALA A 13 4.19 -8.66 -20.61
N GLU A 14 4.21 -9.12 -21.85
CA GLU A 14 5.22 -8.76 -22.87
C GLU A 14 5.35 -7.25 -23.08
N ASP A 15 4.24 -6.52 -22.99
CA ASP A 15 4.16 -5.08 -23.18
C ASP A 15 4.84 -4.26 -22.06
N ILE A 16 4.93 -4.81 -20.85
CA ILE A 16 5.52 -4.15 -19.69
C ILE A 16 6.77 -4.84 -19.13
N ALA A 17 7.06 -6.07 -19.55
CA ALA A 17 8.16 -6.89 -19.02
C ALA A 17 9.51 -6.15 -19.04
N ALA A 18 9.82 -5.43 -20.12
CA ALA A 18 11.06 -4.67 -20.28
C ALA A 18 11.18 -3.46 -19.33
N ARG A 19 10.09 -3.05 -18.72
CA ARG A 19 10.01 -1.91 -17.76
C ARG A 19 9.93 -2.36 -16.31
N LEU A 20 9.90 -3.68 -16.06
CA LEU A 20 9.75 -4.26 -14.72
C LEU A 20 11.06 -4.92 -14.28
N GLU A 21 11.50 -4.53 -13.11
CA GLU A 21 12.58 -5.19 -12.39
C GLU A 21 12.02 -5.85 -11.13
N LEU A 22 12.32 -7.15 -10.95
CA LEU A 22 11.92 -7.90 -9.76
C LEU A 22 13.12 -8.09 -8.85
N VAL A 23 13.02 -7.52 -7.67
CA VAL A 23 14.07 -7.55 -6.66
C VAL A 23 13.59 -8.32 -5.44
N GLU A 24 14.41 -9.25 -4.95
CA GLU A 24 14.15 -9.98 -3.70
C GLU A 24 14.90 -9.31 -2.56
N VAL A 25 14.18 -8.62 -1.71
CA VAL A 25 14.77 -7.89 -0.59
C VAL A 25 13.79 -7.80 0.58
N ASP A 26 14.31 -7.92 1.80
CA ASP A 26 13.58 -7.49 3.00
C ASP A 26 13.66 -5.95 3.10
N VAL A 27 12.57 -5.29 2.72
CA VAL A 27 12.51 -3.83 2.65
C VAL A 27 12.70 -3.15 4.01
N LEU A 28 12.39 -3.84 5.12
CA LEU A 28 12.52 -3.30 6.48
C LEU A 28 13.91 -3.51 7.08
N ARG A 29 14.67 -4.50 6.60
CA ARG A 29 16.03 -4.78 7.05
C ARG A 29 16.97 -3.66 6.63
N ARG A 30 17.73 -3.13 7.59
CA ARG A 30 18.76 -2.12 7.28
C ARG A 30 20.07 -2.80 6.87
N GLY A 31 20.78 -2.22 5.93
CA GLY A 31 22.08 -2.70 5.51
C GLY A 31 22.45 -2.34 4.08
N PRO A 32 23.73 -2.47 3.71
CA PRO A 32 24.24 -2.04 2.41
C PRO A 32 23.59 -2.79 1.23
N GLU A 33 23.27 -4.06 1.40
CA GLU A 33 22.61 -4.87 0.38
C GLU A 33 21.22 -4.30 0.03
N ARG A 34 20.39 -4.02 1.06
CA ARG A 34 19.08 -3.40 0.87
C ARG A 34 19.22 -2.00 0.27
N ASP A 35 20.19 -1.19 0.72
CA ASP A 35 20.37 0.19 0.28
C ASP A 35 20.90 0.27 -1.17
N ALA A 36 21.61 -0.76 -1.64
CA ALA A 36 21.99 -0.90 -3.04
C ALA A 36 20.78 -1.23 -3.95
N LEU A 37 19.86 -2.07 -3.45
CA LEU A 37 18.66 -2.48 -4.20
C LEU A 37 17.53 -1.45 -4.14
N LEU A 38 17.48 -0.65 -3.06
CA LEU A 38 16.51 0.43 -2.85
C LEU A 38 17.25 1.74 -2.52
N PRO A 39 17.86 2.37 -3.52
CA PRO A 39 18.63 3.61 -3.32
C PRO A 39 17.73 4.72 -2.76
N ARG A 40 18.34 5.59 -1.98
CA ARG A 40 17.65 6.77 -1.45
C ARG A 40 17.31 7.72 -2.61
N GLU A 41 16.12 8.33 -2.51
CA GLU A 41 15.66 9.38 -3.44
C GLU A 41 15.69 8.95 -4.93
N SER A 42 15.41 7.65 -5.17
CA SER A 42 15.44 7.05 -6.50
C SER A 42 14.07 6.96 -7.20
N ALA A 43 12.98 7.07 -6.44
CA ALA A 43 11.62 6.86 -6.96
C ALA A 43 10.78 8.15 -6.94
N ASP A 44 9.99 8.36 -7.99
CA ASP A 44 8.97 9.42 -8.04
C ASP A 44 7.70 9.01 -7.31
N VAL A 45 7.37 7.71 -7.35
CA VAL A 45 6.19 7.12 -6.70
C VAL A 45 6.58 5.84 -5.98
N VAL A 46 6.10 5.68 -4.77
CA VAL A 46 6.13 4.41 -4.03
C VAL A 46 4.71 3.95 -3.79
N ILE A 47 4.40 2.72 -4.22
CA ILE A 47 3.12 2.06 -3.95
C ILE A 47 3.38 0.93 -2.97
N CYS A 48 2.63 0.85 -1.88
CA CYS A 48 2.77 -0.24 -0.92
C CYS A 48 1.43 -0.72 -0.35
N ASN A 49 1.41 -2.01 -0.08
CA ASN A 49 0.33 -2.69 0.63
C ASN A 49 0.99 -3.49 1.76
N PRO A 50 1.33 -2.83 2.88
CA PRO A 50 2.00 -3.48 3.99
C PRO A 50 1.07 -4.52 4.65
N PRO A 51 1.62 -5.47 5.40
CA PRO A 51 0.83 -6.34 6.27
C PRO A 51 -0.04 -5.51 7.23
N TYR A 52 -1.19 -6.07 7.63
CA TYR A 52 -2.18 -5.31 8.42
C TYR A 52 -2.15 -5.57 9.92
N PHE A 53 -1.54 -6.67 10.37
CA PHE A 53 -1.62 -7.13 11.74
C PHE A 53 -0.29 -7.01 12.47
N ALA A 54 -0.34 -6.51 13.70
CA ALA A 54 0.81 -6.60 14.59
C ALA A 54 1.11 -8.08 14.96
N PRO A 55 2.37 -8.43 15.30
CA PRO A 55 2.74 -9.81 15.66
C PRO A 55 1.87 -10.42 16.77
N ARG A 56 1.34 -9.59 17.65
CA ARG A 56 0.46 -10.00 18.78
C ARG A 56 -1.00 -10.24 18.40
N GLU A 57 -1.43 -9.81 17.22
CA GLU A 57 -2.82 -9.90 16.74
C GLU A 57 -3.06 -11.15 15.87
N VAL A 58 -2.00 -11.84 15.46
CA VAL A 58 -2.11 -13.01 14.58
C VAL A 58 -2.34 -14.26 15.42
N ARG A 59 -3.59 -14.74 15.45
CA ARG A 59 -3.86 -16.14 15.82
C ARG A 59 -3.22 -17.05 14.78
N ALA A 60 -2.57 -18.11 15.22
CA ALA A 60 -1.84 -19.05 14.37
C ALA A 60 -2.67 -19.46 13.13
N SER A 61 -2.23 -19.01 11.96
CA SER A 61 -2.82 -19.46 10.69
C SER A 61 -2.27 -20.85 10.34
N PRO A 62 -3.10 -21.77 9.81
CA PRO A 62 -2.64 -23.10 9.41
C PRO A 62 -1.54 -23.11 8.32
N SER A 63 -1.30 -21.97 7.66
CA SER A 63 -0.30 -21.84 6.60
C SER A 63 0.82 -20.86 7.00
N PRO A 64 2.07 -21.35 7.20
CA PRO A 64 3.22 -20.51 7.54
C PRO A 64 3.50 -19.39 6.54
N ALA A 65 3.28 -19.64 5.25
CA ALA A 65 3.48 -18.65 4.19
C ALA A 65 2.46 -17.49 4.25
N ARG A 66 1.23 -17.74 4.72
CA ARG A 66 0.22 -16.70 4.94
C ARG A 66 0.43 -15.97 6.26
N ALA A 67 0.91 -16.65 7.30
CA ALA A 67 1.20 -16.04 8.58
C ALA A 67 2.26 -14.93 8.44
N GLY A 68 3.37 -15.18 7.74
CA GLY A 68 4.43 -14.19 7.53
C GLY A 68 4.02 -12.99 6.65
N ALA A 69 3.08 -13.19 5.71
CA ALA A 69 2.61 -12.12 4.81
C ALA A 69 1.65 -11.11 5.47
N HIS A 70 1.13 -11.41 6.66
CA HIS A 70 0.14 -10.57 7.35
C HIS A 70 0.67 -9.86 8.59
N VAL A 71 1.94 -10.10 8.98
CA VAL A 71 2.52 -9.55 10.20
C VAL A 71 3.37 -8.33 9.88
N LEU A 72 2.97 -7.17 10.42
CA LEU A 72 3.82 -5.98 10.47
C LEU A 72 5.08 -6.30 11.29
N GLY A 73 6.25 -5.79 10.87
CA GLY A 73 7.44 -5.81 11.71
C GLY A 73 7.23 -5.08 13.04
N GLU A 74 8.16 -5.19 13.97
CA GLU A 74 8.07 -4.60 15.33
C GLU A 74 7.81 -3.08 15.31
N GLY A 75 8.32 -2.35 14.31
CA GLY A 75 8.11 -0.91 14.12
C GLY A 75 6.79 -0.57 13.43
N GLY A 76 5.97 -1.55 13.08
CA GLY A 76 4.65 -1.33 12.51
C GLY A 76 4.67 -0.55 11.19
N LEU A 77 3.62 0.24 10.96
CA LEU A 77 3.48 1.06 9.74
C LEU A 77 4.55 2.18 9.66
N ASP A 78 5.12 2.62 10.79
CA ASP A 78 6.19 3.63 10.80
C ASP A 78 7.43 3.19 10.02
N ASP A 79 7.83 1.93 10.15
CA ASP A 79 8.97 1.39 9.40
C ASP A 79 8.73 1.42 7.88
N TRP A 80 7.52 1.08 7.44
CA TRP A 80 7.14 1.15 6.03
C TRP A 80 7.14 2.60 5.51
N ALA A 81 6.58 3.53 6.28
CA ALA A 81 6.58 4.95 5.94
C ALA A 81 8.01 5.53 5.88
N ARG A 82 8.88 5.11 6.80
CA ARG A 82 10.29 5.49 6.82
C ARG A 82 11.04 4.99 5.57
N VAL A 83 10.81 3.74 5.16
CA VAL A 83 11.40 3.19 3.94
C VAL A 83 10.89 3.92 2.71
N ALA A 84 9.58 4.11 2.60
CA ALA A 84 8.97 4.85 1.49
C ALA A 84 9.54 6.28 1.40
N ALA A 85 9.63 7.00 2.52
CA ALA A 85 10.20 8.34 2.56
C ALA A 85 11.68 8.37 2.17
N ALA A 86 12.46 7.35 2.54
CA ALA A 86 13.87 7.27 2.16
C ALA A 86 14.05 7.02 0.66
N THR A 87 13.20 6.19 0.06
CA THR A 87 13.27 5.82 -1.36
C THR A 87 12.72 6.91 -2.28
N LEU A 88 11.67 7.63 -1.85
CA LEU A 88 11.07 8.72 -2.61
C LEU A 88 12.02 9.92 -2.76
N ARG A 89 12.04 10.53 -3.94
CA ARG A 89 12.62 11.85 -4.18
C ARG A 89 11.90 12.93 -3.37
N PRO A 90 12.50 14.10 -3.15
CA PRO A 90 11.76 15.27 -2.66
C PRO A 90 10.50 15.50 -3.50
N HIS A 91 9.36 15.72 -2.83
CA HIS A 91 8.04 15.85 -3.47
C HIS A 91 7.52 14.60 -4.19
N GLY A 92 8.19 13.46 -4.08
CA GLY A 92 7.68 12.17 -4.56
C GLY A 92 6.41 11.75 -3.81
N ARG A 93 5.64 10.88 -4.43
CA ARG A 93 4.30 10.48 -3.96
C ARG A 93 4.30 9.09 -3.35
N LEU A 94 3.68 8.97 -2.20
CA LEU A 94 3.32 7.69 -1.59
C LEU A 94 1.88 7.35 -1.97
N ALA A 95 1.63 6.11 -2.38
CA ALA A 95 0.31 5.50 -2.43
C ALA A 95 0.30 4.24 -1.54
N LEU A 96 -0.61 4.18 -0.60
CA LEU A 96 -0.68 3.13 0.43
C LEU A 96 -2.13 2.66 0.56
N ILE A 97 -2.33 1.35 0.65
CA ILE A 97 -3.60 0.78 1.09
C ILE A 97 -3.42 0.15 2.47
N PHE A 98 -4.33 0.43 3.39
CA PHE A 98 -4.26 -0.09 4.75
C PHE A 98 -5.65 -0.42 5.31
N LYS A 99 -5.71 -1.04 6.50
CA LYS A 99 -6.96 -1.37 7.20
C LYS A 99 -7.76 -0.11 7.56
N GLY A 100 -9.09 -0.18 7.52
CA GLY A 100 -9.97 0.97 7.75
C GLY A 100 -9.88 1.53 9.16
N ASP A 101 -9.66 0.68 10.16
CA ASP A 101 -9.48 1.05 11.58
C ASP A 101 -8.08 1.57 11.92
N GLY A 102 -7.13 1.53 10.95
CA GLY A 102 -5.74 1.96 11.11
C GLY A 102 -5.50 3.46 10.87
N LEU A 103 -6.51 4.31 10.89
CA LEU A 103 -6.36 5.76 10.60
C LEU A 103 -5.31 6.45 11.49
N ALA A 104 -5.32 6.17 12.80
CA ALA A 104 -4.37 6.76 13.73
C ALA A 104 -2.93 6.34 13.41
N GLU A 105 -2.71 5.07 13.06
CA GLU A 105 -1.42 4.53 12.65
C GLU A 105 -0.91 5.20 11.37
N ILE A 106 -1.79 5.39 10.38
CA ILE A 106 -1.46 6.06 9.12
C ILE A 106 -1.00 7.50 9.38
N LEU A 107 -1.79 8.26 10.14
CA LEU A 107 -1.47 9.66 10.41
C LEU A 107 -0.16 9.79 11.21
N ALA A 108 0.05 8.95 12.22
CA ALA A 108 1.28 8.92 13.01
C ALA A 108 2.50 8.60 12.12
N ALA A 109 2.41 7.60 11.24
CA ALA A 109 3.49 7.22 10.32
C ALA A 109 3.83 8.33 9.30
N CYS A 110 2.88 9.21 8.97
CA CYS A 110 3.10 10.33 8.06
C CYS A 110 3.80 11.53 8.73
N VAL A 111 3.71 11.68 10.05
CA VAL A 111 4.27 12.84 10.78
C VAL A 111 5.76 13.02 10.49
N GLY A 112 6.14 14.26 10.14
CA GLY A 112 7.54 14.65 9.86
C GLY A 112 8.11 14.14 8.54
N ARG A 113 7.36 13.32 7.78
CA ARG A 113 7.80 12.75 6.50
C ARG A 113 6.95 13.19 5.33
N PHE A 114 5.64 13.18 5.51
CA PHE A 114 4.64 13.40 4.46
C PHE A 114 3.63 14.48 4.86
N GLY A 115 3.16 15.21 3.88
CA GLY A 115 1.97 16.07 3.97
C GLY A 115 1.09 15.90 2.76
N ALA A 116 0.06 16.73 2.60
CA ALA A 116 -0.99 16.53 1.60
C ALA A 116 -1.57 15.11 1.66
N VAL A 117 -1.72 14.56 2.87
CA VAL A 117 -2.24 13.21 3.08
C VAL A 117 -3.70 13.20 2.67
N ALA A 118 -4.04 12.50 1.61
CA ALA A 118 -5.43 12.32 1.17
C ALA A 118 -5.89 10.90 1.49
N LEU A 119 -7.01 10.78 2.15
CA LEU A 119 -7.60 9.53 2.64
C LEU A 119 -8.89 9.25 1.89
N ARG A 120 -8.94 8.14 1.15
CA ARG A 120 -10.16 7.66 0.50
C ARG A 120 -10.65 6.39 1.18
N PRO A 121 -11.80 6.45 1.88
CA PRO A 121 -12.42 5.26 2.45
C PRO A 121 -12.89 4.29 1.36
N ILE A 122 -12.69 2.99 1.58
CA ILE A 122 -13.20 1.93 0.72
C ILE A 122 -14.20 1.11 1.53
N HIS A 123 -15.45 1.20 1.13
CA HIS A 123 -16.57 0.54 1.78
C HIS A 123 -16.91 -0.75 1.04
N PRO A 124 -17.10 -1.89 1.73
CA PRO A 124 -17.61 -3.09 1.09
C PRO A 124 -19.03 -2.86 0.56
N ARG A 125 -19.86 -2.12 1.31
CA ARG A 125 -21.24 -1.71 0.98
C ARG A 125 -21.48 -0.29 1.51
N ALA A 126 -22.47 0.43 0.97
CA ALA A 126 -22.74 1.83 1.32
C ALA A 126 -22.98 2.03 2.83
N GLU A 127 -23.73 1.13 3.46
CA GLU A 127 -24.08 1.22 4.89
C GLU A 127 -23.04 0.57 5.83
N ALA A 128 -21.98 -0.01 5.28
CA ALA A 128 -20.93 -0.65 6.07
C ALA A 128 -19.77 0.31 6.35
N PRO A 129 -19.12 0.22 7.52
CA PRO A 129 -17.88 0.93 7.78
C PRO A 129 -16.83 0.62 6.71
N ALA A 130 -15.97 1.61 6.41
CA ALA A 130 -14.85 1.39 5.51
C ALA A 130 -13.90 0.32 6.07
N HIS A 131 -13.62 -0.71 5.29
CA HIS A 131 -12.71 -1.77 5.72
C HIS A 131 -11.27 -1.52 5.24
N ARG A 132 -11.07 -0.58 4.31
CA ARG A 132 -9.76 -0.14 3.82
C ARG A 132 -9.73 1.38 3.68
N LEU A 133 -8.52 1.92 3.78
CA LEU A 133 -8.19 3.28 3.42
C LEU A 133 -7.16 3.25 2.30
N LEU A 134 -7.46 3.89 1.18
CA LEU A 134 -6.46 4.25 0.19
C LEU A 134 -5.91 5.62 0.58
N VAL A 135 -4.61 5.69 0.73
CA VAL A 135 -3.88 6.86 1.21
C VAL A 135 -2.93 7.32 0.13
N THR A 136 -2.96 8.59 -0.20
CA THR A 136 -1.89 9.22 -0.95
C THR A 136 -1.25 10.33 -0.12
N ALA A 137 0.06 10.54 -0.30
CA ALA A 137 0.77 11.57 0.45
C ALA A 137 1.99 12.05 -0.34
N VAL A 138 2.51 13.23 -0.01
CA VAL A 138 3.66 13.84 -0.70
C VAL A 138 4.81 14.03 0.28
N LYS A 139 5.99 13.48 -0.06
CA LYS A 139 7.21 13.62 0.76
C LYS A 139 7.59 15.09 0.93
N GLY A 140 7.80 15.49 2.18
CA GLY A 140 8.25 16.84 2.55
C GLY A 140 7.20 17.94 2.41
N SER A 141 5.98 17.62 1.97
CA SER A 141 4.88 18.57 1.94
C SER A 141 4.44 18.96 3.36
N ARG A 142 3.96 20.20 3.53
CA ARG A 142 3.34 20.73 4.76
C ARG A 142 1.85 20.98 4.61
N ALA A 143 1.27 20.59 3.46
CA ALA A 143 -0.16 20.76 3.22
C ALA A 143 -0.98 19.86 4.16
N ARG A 144 -2.15 20.38 4.54
CA ARG A 144 -3.06 19.71 5.48
C ARG A 144 -3.62 18.42 4.88
N PRO A 145 -3.99 17.45 5.72
CA PRO A 145 -4.68 16.25 5.26
C PRO A 145 -6.10 16.56 4.79
N SER A 146 -6.63 15.66 3.95
CA SER A 146 -8.01 15.71 3.43
C SER A 146 -8.63 14.32 3.44
N ILE A 147 -9.95 14.26 3.55
CA ILE A 147 -10.74 13.04 3.37
C ILE A 147 -11.50 13.19 2.07
N LEU A 148 -11.30 12.24 1.18
CA LEU A 148 -11.92 12.19 -0.14
C LEU A 148 -13.24 11.40 -0.08
N PRO A 149 -14.14 11.56 -1.07
CA PRO A 149 -15.31 10.70 -1.21
C PRO A 149 -14.93 9.22 -1.20
N GLY A 150 -15.72 8.41 -0.49
CA GLY A 150 -15.48 6.98 -0.39
C GLY A 150 -15.81 6.24 -1.69
N LEU A 151 -15.15 5.08 -1.89
CA LEU A 151 -15.50 4.13 -2.94
C LEU A 151 -16.31 2.99 -2.34
N VAL A 152 -17.50 2.72 -2.87
CA VAL A 152 -18.33 1.58 -2.49
C VAL A 152 -18.09 0.45 -3.49
N LEU A 153 -17.76 -0.76 -2.98
CA LEU A 153 -17.40 -1.88 -3.86
C LEU A 153 -18.61 -2.65 -4.38
N HIS A 154 -19.58 -2.94 -3.51
CA HIS A 154 -20.70 -3.84 -3.83
C HIS A 154 -22.04 -3.19 -3.53
N PRO A 155 -23.12 -3.61 -4.21
CA PRO A 155 -24.50 -3.21 -3.87
C PRO A 155 -24.91 -3.75 -2.49
N ALA A 156 -26.09 -3.39 -2.04
CA ALA A 156 -26.66 -3.87 -0.76
C ALA A 156 -26.68 -5.40 -0.69
N GLU A 157 -27.00 -6.06 -1.80
CA GLU A 157 -27.04 -7.51 -1.92
C GLU A 157 -26.13 -8.02 -3.05
N GLY A 158 -25.65 -9.25 -2.91
CA GLY A 158 -24.76 -9.89 -3.88
C GLY A 158 -23.28 -9.45 -3.73
N ASN A 159 -22.41 -9.97 -4.61
CA ASN A 159 -20.95 -9.75 -4.57
C ASN A 159 -20.40 -9.22 -5.89
N THR A 160 -21.26 -8.78 -6.81
CA THR A 160 -20.81 -8.09 -8.03
C THR A 160 -20.27 -6.72 -7.67
N TYR A 161 -19.26 -6.24 -8.39
CA TYR A 161 -18.78 -4.88 -8.19
C TYR A 161 -19.77 -3.87 -8.76
N LEU A 162 -19.94 -2.75 -8.07
CA LEU A 162 -20.61 -1.58 -8.66
C LEU A 162 -19.83 -1.09 -9.88
N ALA A 163 -20.52 -0.47 -10.83
CA ALA A 163 -19.94 -0.05 -12.10
C ALA A 163 -18.70 0.84 -11.93
N GLU A 164 -18.71 1.74 -10.94
CA GLU A 164 -17.56 2.58 -10.64
C GLU A 164 -16.36 1.76 -10.10
N ALA A 165 -16.61 0.87 -9.16
CA ALA A 165 -15.57 0.00 -8.60
C ALA A 165 -14.98 -0.93 -9.68
N ASP A 166 -15.84 -1.54 -10.54
CA ASP A 166 -15.37 -2.36 -11.66
C ASP A 166 -14.53 -1.57 -12.66
N ALA A 167 -14.92 -0.34 -12.97
CA ALA A 167 -14.18 0.52 -13.88
C ALA A 167 -12.78 0.86 -13.32
N VAL A 168 -12.69 1.17 -12.03
CA VAL A 168 -11.41 1.43 -11.34
C VAL A 168 -10.53 0.18 -11.31
N LEU A 169 -11.09 -0.96 -10.88
CA LEU A 169 -10.35 -2.22 -10.77
C LEU A 169 -9.83 -2.74 -12.12
N ARG A 170 -10.49 -2.37 -13.22
CA ARG A 170 -10.06 -2.69 -14.59
C ARG A 170 -9.18 -1.60 -15.23
N GLY A 171 -8.80 -0.56 -14.51
CA GLY A 171 -8.01 0.54 -15.03
C GLY A 171 -8.71 1.38 -16.10
N ARG A 172 -10.06 1.37 -16.13
CA ARG A 172 -10.88 2.16 -17.08
C ARG A 172 -11.28 3.53 -16.51
N ARG A 173 -11.04 3.75 -15.23
CA ARG A 173 -11.29 5.00 -14.52
C ARG A 173 -10.25 5.23 -13.45
N ASP A 174 -9.76 6.44 -13.38
CA ASP A 174 -8.88 6.88 -12.30
C ASP A 174 -9.72 7.24 -11.05
N LEU A 175 -9.11 7.06 -9.88
CA LEU A 175 -9.63 7.61 -8.63
C LEU A 175 -9.10 9.04 -8.50
N ALA A 176 -9.86 9.99 -9.00
CA ALA A 176 -9.57 11.42 -8.83
C ALA A 176 -9.74 11.86 -7.37
#